data_24967978149161207e2fc3be1ef8b936
#
_entry.id   24967978149161207e2fc3be1ef8b936
#
_cell.length_a   1.000
_cell.length_b   1.000
_cell.length_c   1.000
_cell.angle_alpha   90.00
_cell.angle_beta   90.00
_cell.angle_gamma   90.00
#
_symmetry.space_group_name_H-M   'P 1'
#
loop_
_entity.id
_entity.type
_entity.pdbx_description
1 polymer ?
#
loop_
_entity_poly.entity_id
_entity_poly.type
_entity_poly.pdbx_seq_one_letter_code
_entity_poly.pdbx_strand_id
1 'polypeptide(L)'
;LTFPVFFQAVGSSMKSSALTVIRTVVLFVPLGYAFSRIGLNWFWLTFPVTDTVTSIVGLVFYRQFLNSDYVKTPALGAAQSIAAPVLKPSAPGVIITIAREHGSSGKQIGKLVAEKLGIPFYYKEMIALAAHESGLDQEFISDVHKNSPDILRDLYLSTRVVQHAIEAQEKIIRKIADNGSCVIVGRSADYVLKDYENVVRVFVHAPMEFRIGRVREVYGDTLKEAKRNIRRSDKARAAYYKHISGMRWGEAKNYELTVDSSVGTEKSAEIILAYISAHERKNSSPVR
;
A
#
# COMPACT_ATOMS: atom_id res chain seq x y z
N LEU A 1 29.78 7.21 2.61
CA LEU A 1 28.89 6.29 1.81
C LEU A 1 27.64 5.83 2.58
N THR A 2 27.57 5.97 3.90
CA THR A 2 26.50 5.39 4.76
C THR A 2 25.16 6.12 4.73
N PHE A 3 25.12 7.45 4.66
CA PHE A 3 23.86 8.20 4.74
C PHE A 3 22.92 8.03 3.54
N PRO A 4 23.36 8.05 2.29
CA PRO A 4 22.46 7.77 1.16
C PRO A 4 21.83 6.38 1.25
N VAL A 5 22.60 5.36 1.66
CA VAL A 5 22.13 3.99 1.86
C VAL A 5 21.16 3.91 3.03
N PHE A 6 21.44 4.63 4.13
CA PHE A 6 20.52 4.73 5.26
C PHE A 6 19.16 5.32 4.85
N PHE A 7 19.16 6.47 4.14
CA PHE A 7 17.90 7.09 3.70
C PHE A 7 17.17 6.26 2.63
N GLN A 8 17.88 5.44 1.85
CA GLN A 8 17.26 4.42 1.00
C GLN A 8 16.57 3.34 1.81
N ALA A 9 17.24 2.82 2.84
CA ALA A 9 16.71 1.76 3.69
C ALA A 9 15.49 2.21 4.51
N VAL A 10 15.43 3.50 4.88
CA VAL A 10 14.31 4.11 5.64
C VAL A 10 13.20 4.62 4.71
N GLY A 11 13.26 4.32 3.40
CA GLY A 11 12.21 4.69 2.43
C GLY A 11 12.23 6.15 1.98
N SER A 12 13.15 6.99 2.49
CA SER A 12 13.26 8.41 2.14
C SER A 12 14.12 8.59 0.87
N SER A 13 13.62 8.09 -0.28
CA SER A 13 14.32 8.11 -1.57
C SER A 13 14.70 9.51 -2.04
N MET A 14 13.89 10.53 -1.75
CA MET A 14 14.21 11.92 -2.08
C MET A 14 15.45 12.44 -1.33
N LYS A 15 15.60 12.15 -0.04
CA LYS A 15 16.77 12.55 0.75
C LYS A 15 18.03 11.81 0.30
N SER A 16 17.91 10.51 -0.03
CA SER A 16 18.99 9.73 -0.61
C SER A 16 19.45 10.27 -1.95
N SER A 17 18.51 10.54 -2.87
CA SER A 17 18.81 11.12 -4.18
C SER A 17 19.42 12.52 -4.06
N ALA A 18 18.89 13.37 -3.16
CA ALA A 18 19.44 14.70 -2.90
C ALA A 18 20.89 14.63 -2.40
N LEU A 19 21.23 13.74 -1.46
CA LEU A 19 22.59 13.56 -0.99
C LEU A 19 23.54 13.09 -2.09
N THR A 20 23.08 12.20 -2.98
CA THR A 20 23.85 11.71 -4.11
C THR A 20 24.11 12.82 -5.13
N VAL A 21 23.09 13.63 -5.46
CA VAL A 21 23.23 14.78 -6.37
C VAL A 21 24.15 15.85 -5.77
N ILE A 22 23.99 16.19 -4.49
CA ILE A 22 24.87 17.13 -3.78
C ILE A 22 26.31 16.66 -3.84
N ARG A 23 26.56 15.40 -3.52
CA ARG A 23 27.91 14.83 -3.55
C ARG A 23 28.53 14.87 -4.94
N THR A 24 27.81 14.33 -5.95
CA THR A 24 28.41 14.07 -7.27
C THR A 24 28.37 15.32 -8.16
N VAL A 25 27.27 16.03 -8.21
CA VAL A 25 27.08 17.15 -9.14
C VAL A 25 27.48 18.47 -8.51
N VAL A 26 27.02 18.76 -7.29
CA VAL A 26 27.20 20.08 -6.67
C VAL A 26 28.60 20.23 -6.07
N LEU A 27 29.17 19.17 -5.50
CA LEU A 27 30.47 19.25 -4.81
C LEU A 27 31.59 18.66 -5.66
N PHE A 28 31.48 17.41 -6.13
CA PHE A 28 32.60 16.74 -6.79
C PHE A 28 33.00 17.41 -8.11
N VAL A 29 32.06 17.79 -8.95
CA VAL A 29 32.38 18.39 -10.27
C VAL A 29 33.07 19.75 -10.12
N PRO A 30 32.54 20.74 -9.36
CA PRO A 30 33.19 22.05 -9.21
C PRO A 30 34.54 21.96 -8.46
N LEU A 31 34.61 21.19 -7.38
CA LEU A 31 35.85 21.04 -6.61
C LEU A 31 36.91 20.29 -7.39
N GLY A 32 36.54 19.24 -8.12
CA GLY A 32 37.44 18.50 -9.01
C GLY A 32 38.01 19.40 -10.10
N TYR A 33 37.17 20.24 -10.70
CA TYR A 33 37.63 21.24 -11.67
C TYR A 33 38.57 22.27 -11.04
N ALA A 34 38.23 22.84 -9.90
CA ALA A 34 39.06 23.83 -9.21
C ALA A 34 40.42 23.25 -8.80
N PHE A 35 40.45 22.08 -8.18
CA PHE A 35 41.67 21.41 -7.74
C PHE A 35 42.54 20.92 -8.91
N SER A 36 41.93 20.50 -10.01
CA SER A 36 42.68 20.11 -11.21
C SER A 36 43.48 21.29 -11.82
N ARG A 37 43.03 22.53 -11.63
CA ARG A 37 43.76 23.76 -12.06
C ARG A 37 44.98 24.06 -11.21
N ILE A 38 45.00 23.58 -9.95
CA ILE A 38 46.12 23.81 -9.02
C ILE A 38 47.19 22.74 -9.21
N GLY A 39 46.77 21.50 -9.47
CA GLY A 39 47.68 20.39 -9.72
C GLY A 39 47.07 19.03 -9.41
N LEU A 40 47.64 17.98 -10.01
CA LEU A 40 47.13 16.60 -9.92
C LEU A 40 47.10 16.08 -8.47
N ASN A 41 48.02 16.47 -7.64
CA ASN A 41 48.05 16.08 -6.22
C ASN A 41 46.90 16.65 -5.44
N TRP A 42 46.47 17.86 -5.78
CA TRP A 42 45.33 18.53 -5.15
C TRP A 42 43.97 17.94 -5.57
N PHE A 43 43.90 17.38 -6.77
CA PHE A 43 42.70 16.70 -7.28
C PHE A 43 42.24 15.58 -6.33
N TRP A 44 43.12 14.84 -5.70
CA TRP A 44 42.80 13.75 -4.79
C TRP A 44 42.14 14.24 -3.50
N LEU A 45 42.30 15.49 -3.12
CA LEU A 45 41.58 16.09 -1.97
C LEU A 45 40.10 16.29 -2.24
N THR A 46 39.66 16.23 -3.49
CA THR A 46 38.24 16.31 -3.83
C THR A 46 37.41 15.22 -3.10
N PHE A 47 37.95 14.00 -3.03
CA PHE A 47 37.25 12.86 -2.41
C PHE A 47 36.98 13.07 -0.92
N PRO A 48 38.00 13.30 -0.06
CA PRO A 48 37.76 13.48 1.36
C PRO A 48 36.94 14.74 1.68
N VAL A 49 37.11 15.81 0.90
CA VAL A 49 36.33 17.04 1.09
C VAL A 49 34.86 16.79 0.78
N THR A 50 34.54 16.19 -0.39
CA THR A 50 33.15 15.90 -0.75
C THR A 50 32.50 14.91 0.20
N ASP A 51 33.22 13.88 0.64
CA ASP A 51 32.70 12.90 1.61
C ASP A 51 32.44 13.51 2.98
N THR A 52 33.31 14.39 3.44
CA THR A 52 33.13 15.10 4.72
C THR A 52 31.92 16.02 4.69
N VAL A 53 31.79 16.85 3.64
CA VAL A 53 30.65 17.78 3.48
C VAL A 53 29.34 17.02 3.35
N THR A 54 29.33 15.95 2.53
CA THR A 54 28.13 15.12 2.35
C THR A 54 27.74 14.41 3.65
N SER A 55 28.71 14.00 4.46
CA SER A 55 28.45 13.39 5.77
C SER A 55 27.86 14.39 6.76
N ILE A 56 28.30 15.63 6.76
CA ILE A 56 27.73 16.70 7.58
C ILE A 56 26.27 16.97 7.16
N VAL A 57 26.01 17.12 5.86
CA VAL A 57 24.64 17.29 5.34
C VAL A 57 23.77 16.09 5.69
N GLY A 58 24.31 14.88 5.54
CA GLY A 58 23.64 13.64 5.94
C GLY A 58 23.29 13.60 7.43
N LEU A 59 24.17 14.09 8.29
CA LEU A 59 23.93 14.20 9.73
C LEU A 59 22.84 15.23 10.07
N VAL A 60 22.78 16.34 9.33
CA VAL A 60 21.70 17.32 9.48
C VAL A 60 20.35 16.71 9.07
N PHE A 61 20.29 16.01 7.96
CA PHE A 61 19.09 15.29 7.54
C PHE A 61 18.69 14.18 8.52
N TYR A 62 19.67 13.48 9.09
CA TYR A 62 19.44 12.49 10.14
C TYR A 62 18.88 13.11 11.42
N ARG A 63 19.43 14.25 11.88
CA ARG A 63 18.87 14.99 13.03
C ARG A 63 17.47 15.52 12.75
N GLN A 64 17.22 16.05 11.55
CA GLN A 64 15.87 16.44 11.14
C GLN A 64 14.90 15.26 11.11
N PHE A 65 15.38 14.10 10.68
CA PHE A 65 14.60 12.87 10.72
C PHE A 65 14.26 12.44 12.15
N LEU A 66 15.23 12.44 13.05
CA LEU A 66 15.01 12.15 14.49
C LEU A 66 14.09 13.17 15.18
N ASN A 67 14.11 14.43 14.75
CA ASN A 67 13.27 15.49 15.29
C ASN A 67 11.92 15.64 14.58
N SER A 68 11.71 14.93 13.48
CA SER A 68 10.41 14.90 12.82
C SER A 68 9.40 14.17 13.69
N ASP A 69 8.14 14.59 13.58
CA ASP A 69 7.02 14.00 14.33
C ASP A 69 6.86 12.48 14.08
N TYR A 70 7.51 11.95 13.04
CA TYR A 70 7.62 10.51 12.76
C TYR A 70 8.30 9.71 13.89
N VAL A 71 9.26 10.31 14.60
CA VAL A 71 9.97 9.63 15.72
C VAL A 71 9.35 9.99 17.06
N LYS A 72 8.70 11.17 17.15
CA LYS A 72 8.16 11.72 18.40
C LYS A 72 6.71 11.38 18.68
N THR A 73 5.97 10.93 17.67
CA THR A 73 4.61 10.44 17.87
C THR A 73 4.69 8.94 18.16
N PRO A 74 4.56 8.51 19.42
CA PRO A 74 4.31 7.11 19.67
C PRO A 74 3.01 6.78 18.94
N ALA A 75 3.00 5.72 18.15
CA ALA A 75 1.81 5.22 17.47
C ALA A 75 0.65 4.87 18.44
N LEU A 76 0.82 5.16 19.73
CA LEU A 76 -0.20 5.00 20.78
C LEU A 76 -1.46 5.85 20.52
N GLY A 77 -1.35 7.04 19.93
CA GLY A 77 -2.53 7.89 19.66
C GLY A 77 -3.38 7.37 18.50
N ALA A 78 -2.74 6.83 17.47
CA ALA A 78 -3.46 6.22 16.35
C ALA A 78 -4.03 4.83 16.71
N ALA A 79 -3.32 4.08 17.55
CA ALA A 79 -3.81 2.80 18.06
C ALA A 79 -4.99 2.96 19.05
N GLN A 80 -5.05 4.06 19.79
CA GLN A 80 -6.19 4.34 20.69
C GLN A 80 -7.44 4.84 19.97
N SER A 81 -7.31 5.47 18.80
CA SER A 81 -8.48 5.85 17.98
C SER A 81 -8.98 4.69 17.08
N ILE A 82 -8.23 3.60 16.97
CA ILE A 82 -8.61 2.36 16.25
C ILE A 82 -9.16 1.30 17.23
N ALA A 83 -9.33 1.62 18.49
CA ALA A 83 -10.18 0.85 19.38
C ALA A 83 -11.63 1.04 18.98
N ALA A 84 -12.01 0.52 17.79
CA ALA A 84 -13.38 0.09 17.58
C ALA A 84 -13.75 -0.82 18.75
N PRO A 85 -14.94 -0.68 19.33
CA PRO A 85 -15.32 -1.49 20.48
C PRO A 85 -15.07 -2.95 20.13
N VAL A 86 -14.26 -3.62 20.94
CA VAL A 86 -14.08 -5.07 20.89
C VAL A 86 -15.43 -5.66 21.24
N LEU A 87 -16.28 -5.78 20.24
CA LEU A 87 -17.45 -6.64 20.32
C LEU A 87 -16.89 -8.04 20.49
N LYS A 88 -17.18 -8.67 21.63
CA LYS A 88 -16.86 -10.07 21.88
C LYS A 88 -17.29 -10.88 20.66
N PRO A 89 -16.49 -11.83 20.16
CA PRO A 89 -16.85 -12.64 19.02
C PRO A 89 -18.10 -13.46 19.39
N SER A 90 -19.22 -13.05 18.86
CA SER A 90 -20.46 -13.82 18.87
C SER A 90 -20.57 -14.46 17.49
N ALA A 91 -20.38 -15.78 17.41
CA ALA A 91 -20.48 -16.66 16.23
C ALA A 91 -19.47 -16.35 15.08
N PRO A 92 -19.15 -17.28 14.19
CA PRO A 92 -18.28 -17.05 13.06
C PRO A 92 -18.87 -15.97 12.15
N GLY A 93 -18.45 -14.72 12.37
CA GLY A 93 -18.95 -13.56 11.65
C GLY A 93 -18.45 -13.54 10.22
N VAL A 94 -19.20 -12.93 9.31
CA VAL A 94 -18.83 -12.81 7.89
C VAL A 94 -17.66 -11.84 7.69
N ILE A 95 -16.66 -12.27 6.97
CA ILE A 95 -15.53 -11.43 6.53
C ILE A 95 -15.72 -11.13 5.05
N ILE A 96 -15.70 -9.85 4.67
CA ILE A 96 -15.89 -9.42 3.28
C ILE A 96 -14.59 -8.80 2.78
N THR A 97 -13.98 -9.43 1.79
CA THR A 97 -12.80 -8.86 1.13
C THR A 97 -13.19 -8.23 -0.20
N ILE A 98 -12.73 -7.00 -0.48
CA ILE A 98 -13.04 -6.29 -1.72
C ILE A 98 -11.77 -5.97 -2.48
N ALA A 99 -11.50 -6.76 -3.51
CA ALA A 99 -10.56 -6.40 -4.57
C ALA A 99 -11.25 -5.47 -5.58
N ARG A 100 -10.52 -4.56 -6.22
CA ARG A 100 -11.17 -3.52 -7.04
C ARG A 100 -10.23 -2.90 -8.05
N GLU A 101 -10.75 -2.55 -9.21
CA GLU A 101 -10.09 -1.70 -10.20
C GLU A 101 -9.98 -0.24 -9.71
N HIS A 102 -8.99 0.51 -10.21
CA HIS A 102 -8.85 1.93 -9.90
C HIS A 102 -9.96 2.74 -10.58
N GLY A 103 -10.64 3.59 -9.80
CA GLY A 103 -11.79 4.37 -10.27
C GLY A 103 -13.13 3.63 -10.27
N SER A 104 -13.20 2.36 -9.83
CA SER A 104 -14.46 1.60 -9.74
C SER A 104 -15.26 1.86 -8.46
N SER A 105 -14.97 2.87 -7.69
CA SER A 105 -15.64 3.19 -6.42
C SER A 105 -15.60 2.09 -5.34
N GLY A 106 -14.82 1.02 -5.51
CA GLY A 106 -14.80 -0.13 -4.60
C GLY A 106 -14.50 0.20 -3.13
N LYS A 107 -13.78 1.31 -2.85
CA LYS A 107 -13.59 1.79 -1.47
C LYS A 107 -14.90 2.33 -0.88
N GLN A 108 -15.63 3.15 -1.63
CA GLN A 108 -16.91 3.72 -1.18
C GLN A 108 -17.96 2.61 -0.99
N ILE A 109 -18.01 1.67 -1.94
CA ILE A 109 -18.89 0.50 -1.87
C ILE A 109 -18.59 -0.32 -0.60
N GLY A 110 -17.31 -0.62 -0.34
CA GLY A 110 -16.93 -1.37 0.86
C GLY A 110 -17.28 -0.65 2.16
N LYS A 111 -17.08 0.68 2.20
CA LYS A 111 -17.48 1.48 3.35
C LYS A 111 -19.00 1.42 3.58
N LEU A 112 -19.79 1.56 2.52
CA LEU A 112 -21.26 1.50 2.59
C LEU A 112 -21.76 0.11 3.02
N VAL A 113 -21.14 -0.97 2.52
CA VAL A 113 -21.43 -2.35 2.96
C VAL A 113 -21.17 -2.50 4.46
N ALA A 114 -20.01 -2.02 4.95
CA ALA A 114 -19.65 -2.08 6.36
C ALA A 114 -20.64 -1.29 7.24
N GLU A 115 -21.02 -0.09 6.82
CA GLU A 115 -22.00 0.76 7.51
C GLU A 115 -23.36 0.09 7.59
N LYS A 116 -23.86 -0.50 6.49
CA LYS A 116 -25.17 -1.18 6.46
C LYS A 116 -25.19 -2.47 7.29
N LEU A 117 -24.04 -3.14 7.46
CA LEU A 117 -23.92 -4.34 8.31
C LEU A 117 -23.54 -4.00 9.76
N GLY A 118 -23.17 -2.76 10.08
CA GLY A 118 -22.69 -2.37 11.40
C GLY A 118 -21.38 -3.03 11.80
N ILE A 119 -20.49 -3.35 10.84
CA ILE A 119 -19.21 -4.03 11.07
C ILE A 119 -18.02 -3.14 10.73
N PRO A 120 -16.83 -3.38 11.32
CA PRO A 120 -15.62 -2.60 11.06
C PRO A 120 -15.21 -2.58 9.57
N PHE A 121 -14.67 -1.43 9.14
CA PHE A 121 -14.14 -1.20 7.81
C PHE A 121 -12.64 -0.94 7.85
N TYR A 122 -11.86 -1.70 7.08
CA TYR A 122 -10.40 -1.59 7.02
C TYR A 122 -9.93 -1.30 5.60
N TYR A 123 -9.13 -0.25 5.44
CA TYR A 123 -8.53 0.16 4.17
C TYR A 123 -7.09 0.66 4.34
N LYS A 124 -6.89 1.93 4.76
CA LYS A 124 -5.56 2.51 4.98
C LYS A 124 -5.00 2.16 6.37
N GLU A 125 -5.86 1.89 7.29
CA GLU A 125 -5.55 1.58 8.69
C GLU A 125 -4.63 0.36 8.80
N MET A 126 -4.78 -0.61 7.91
CA MET A 126 -3.91 -1.79 7.83
C MET A 126 -2.44 -1.43 7.56
N ILE A 127 -2.18 -0.33 6.83
CA ILE A 127 -0.82 0.14 6.54
C ILE A 127 -0.14 0.61 7.82
N ALA A 128 -0.85 1.41 8.62
CA ALA A 128 -0.34 1.92 9.88
C ALA A 128 -0.08 0.78 10.89
N LEU A 129 -0.99 -0.19 10.97
CA LEU A 129 -0.84 -1.37 11.81
C LEU A 129 0.34 -2.24 11.38
N ALA A 130 0.50 -2.47 10.08
CA ALA A 130 1.61 -3.24 9.54
C ALA A 130 2.96 -2.51 9.74
N ALA A 131 3.00 -1.18 9.62
CA ALA A 131 4.17 -0.37 9.91
C ALA A 131 4.59 -0.49 11.38
N HIS A 132 3.64 -0.38 12.29
CA HIS A 132 3.89 -0.55 13.72
C HIS A 132 4.40 -1.96 14.06
N GLU A 133 3.80 -2.99 13.50
CA GLU A 133 4.16 -4.40 13.76
C GLU A 133 5.55 -4.76 13.21
N SER A 134 5.93 -4.23 12.04
CA SER A 134 7.18 -4.56 11.36
C SER A 134 8.34 -3.63 11.69
N GLY A 135 8.08 -2.47 12.31
CA GLY A 135 9.08 -1.40 12.48
C GLY A 135 9.48 -0.71 11.16
N LEU A 136 8.78 -1.00 10.05
CA LEU A 136 9.02 -0.37 8.76
C LEU A 136 8.24 0.94 8.63
N ASP A 137 8.76 1.84 7.79
CA ASP A 137 8.10 3.10 7.49
C ASP A 137 6.73 2.90 6.82
N GLN A 138 5.71 3.66 7.25
CA GLN A 138 4.35 3.55 6.73
C GLN A 138 4.26 3.90 5.24
N GLU A 139 5.04 4.88 4.78
CA GLU A 139 5.10 5.27 3.38
C GLU A 139 5.69 4.13 2.55
N PHE A 140 6.76 3.48 3.04
CA PHE A 140 7.35 2.31 2.40
C PHE A 140 6.33 1.18 2.23
N ILE A 141 5.60 0.81 3.29
CA ILE A 141 4.57 -0.24 3.21
C ILE A 141 3.43 0.18 2.26
N SER A 142 3.04 1.46 2.26
CA SER A 142 2.07 1.98 1.29
C SER A 142 2.54 1.83 -0.15
N ASP A 143 3.83 2.04 -0.40
CA ASP A 143 4.43 2.12 -1.72
C ASP A 143 4.79 0.77 -2.33
N VAL A 144 4.96 -0.28 -1.52
CA VAL A 144 5.18 -1.66 -2.00
C VAL A 144 4.16 -2.06 -3.09
N HIS A 145 2.92 -1.56 -3.00
CA HIS A 145 1.87 -1.84 -3.98
C HIS A 145 1.78 -0.85 -5.14
N LYS A 146 2.43 0.34 -5.04
CA LYS A 146 2.18 1.45 -5.97
C LYS A 146 3.31 1.71 -6.95
N ASN A 147 4.56 1.63 -6.48
CA ASN A 147 5.70 2.27 -7.14
C ASN A 147 6.81 1.33 -7.61
N SER A 148 6.55 0.04 -7.77
CA SER A 148 7.56 -0.87 -8.34
C SER A 148 7.89 -0.49 -9.78
N PRO A 149 9.17 -0.33 -10.16
CA PRO A 149 9.57 -0.13 -11.54
C PRO A 149 9.13 -1.32 -12.42
N ASP A 150 8.56 -1.04 -13.59
CA ASP A 150 7.97 -2.09 -14.45
C ASP A 150 8.95 -3.19 -14.85
N ILE A 151 10.22 -2.85 -15.08
CA ILE A 151 11.25 -3.76 -15.57
C ILE A 151 11.85 -4.62 -14.45
N LEU A 152 11.89 -4.11 -13.22
CA LEU A 152 12.52 -4.78 -12.06
C LEU A 152 11.49 -5.13 -10.97
N ARG A 153 10.21 -5.15 -11.31
CA ARG A 153 9.14 -5.34 -10.34
C ARG A 153 9.24 -6.67 -9.58
N ASP A 154 9.47 -7.76 -10.28
CA ASP A 154 9.58 -9.08 -9.66
C ASP A 154 10.81 -9.15 -8.74
N LEU A 155 11.93 -8.56 -9.17
CA LEU A 155 13.14 -8.44 -8.36
C LEU A 155 12.90 -7.56 -7.12
N TYR A 156 12.20 -6.42 -7.28
CA TYR A 156 11.84 -5.53 -6.18
C TYR A 156 10.94 -6.25 -5.17
N LEU A 157 9.88 -6.91 -5.62
CA LEU A 157 8.97 -7.65 -4.75
C LEU A 157 9.65 -8.83 -4.04
N SER A 158 10.73 -9.38 -4.60
CA SER A 158 11.52 -10.47 -4.01
C SER A 158 12.57 -10.00 -3.00
N THR A 159 12.77 -8.69 -2.81
CA THR A 159 13.74 -8.20 -1.82
C THR A 159 13.29 -8.53 -0.40
N ARG A 160 14.24 -8.83 0.50
CA ARG A 160 13.95 -9.20 1.90
C ARG A 160 13.11 -8.15 2.62
N VAL A 161 13.37 -6.86 2.39
CA VAL A 161 12.63 -5.77 3.04
C VAL A 161 11.18 -5.73 2.58
N VAL A 162 10.93 -5.94 1.27
CA VAL A 162 9.58 -6.00 0.72
C VAL A 162 8.85 -7.25 1.18
N GLN A 163 9.51 -8.41 1.24
CA GLN A 163 8.93 -9.63 1.78
C GLN A 163 8.52 -9.45 3.25
N HIS A 164 9.37 -8.83 4.07
CA HIS A 164 9.02 -8.52 5.46
C HIS A 164 7.80 -7.59 5.56
N ALA A 165 7.67 -6.60 4.68
CA ALA A 165 6.49 -5.74 4.62
C ALA A 165 5.21 -6.50 4.18
N ILE A 166 5.35 -7.46 3.27
CA ILE A 166 4.24 -8.33 2.84
C ILE A 166 3.79 -9.22 4.01
N GLU A 167 4.72 -9.90 4.68
CA GLU A 167 4.45 -10.76 5.84
C GLU A 167 3.75 -10.00 6.98
N ALA A 168 4.23 -8.77 7.27
CA ALA A 168 3.61 -7.92 8.28
C ALA A 168 2.16 -7.56 7.91
N GLN A 169 1.88 -7.25 6.63
CA GLN A 169 0.52 -6.99 6.17
C GLN A 169 -0.38 -8.23 6.25
N GLU A 170 0.13 -9.39 5.86
CA GLU A 170 -0.61 -10.66 5.97
C GLU A 170 -0.97 -10.97 7.42
N LYS A 171 -0.02 -10.82 8.34
CA LYS A 171 -0.23 -11.01 9.79
C LYS A 171 -1.33 -10.09 10.32
N ILE A 172 -1.32 -8.83 9.94
CA ILE A 172 -2.35 -7.87 10.34
C ILE A 172 -3.72 -8.22 9.74
N ILE A 173 -3.78 -8.62 8.46
CA ILE A 173 -5.02 -9.05 7.82
C ILE A 173 -5.64 -10.25 8.55
N ARG A 174 -4.84 -11.27 8.89
CA ARG A 174 -5.29 -12.43 9.67
C ARG A 174 -5.76 -12.03 11.07
N LYS A 175 -4.98 -11.20 11.77
CA LYS A 175 -5.36 -10.68 13.09
C LYS A 175 -6.69 -9.90 13.08
N ILE A 176 -6.95 -9.11 12.03
CA ILE A 176 -8.23 -8.43 11.84
C ILE A 176 -9.35 -9.44 11.61
N ALA A 177 -9.13 -10.45 10.77
CA ALA A 177 -10.09 -11.50 10.48
C ALA A 177 -10.45 -12.34 11.72
N ASP A 178 -9.46 -12.65 12.54
CA ASP A 178 -9.62 -13.41 13.79
C ASP A 178 -10.44 -12.65 14.85
N ASN A 179 -10.52 -11.32 14.76
CA ASN A 179 -11.32 -10.50 15.65
C ASN A 179 -12.83 -10.48 15.31
N GLY A 180 -13.25 -11.12 14.21
CA GLY A 180 -14.66 -11.27 13.83
C GLY A 180 -15.05 -10.60 12.52
N SER A 181 -16.35 -10.28 12.38
CA SER A 181 -16.91 -9.69 11.15
C SER A 181 -16.23 -8.39 10.77
N CYS A 182 -15.85 -8.25 9.50
CA CYS A 182 -15.26 -7.02 8.99
C CYS A 182 -15.32 -6.92 7.46
N VAL A 183 -15.14 -5.70 6.95
CA VAL A 183 -14.90 -5.44 5.53
C VAL A 183 -13.46 -4.99 5.34
N ILE A 184 -12.71 -5.71 4.51
CA ILE A 184 -11.32 -5.42 4.19
C ILE A 184 -11.21 -5.05 2.70
N VAL A 185 -10.65 -3.89 2.38
CA VAL A 185 -10.52 -3.43 1.00
C VAL A 185 -9.07 -3.45 0.53
N GLY A 186 -8.77 -4.36 -0.37
CA GLY A 186 -7.47 -4.50 -1.05
C GLY A 186 -6.44 -5.31 -0.29
N ARG A 187 -5.16 -5.06 -0.58
CA ARG A 187 -3.99 -5.75 0.00
C ARG A 187 -3.99 -7.26 -0.24
N SER A 188 -4.71 -7.69 -1.28
CA SER A 188 -4.91 -9.12 -1.59
C SER A 188 -5.45 -9.92 -0.40
N ALA A 189 -6.29 -9.27 0.43
CA ALA A 189 -6.90 -9.92 1.58
C ALA A 189 -7.74 -11.14 1.18
N ASP A 190 -8.30 -11.14 -0.02
CA ASP A 190 -8.99 -12.27 -0.64
C ASP A 190 -8.10 -13.51 -0.74
N TYR A 191 -6.81 -13.35 -1.07
CA TYR A 191 -5.85 -14.46 -1.11
C TYR A 191 -5.30 -14.79 0.27
N VAL A 192 -4.96 -13.80 1.08
CA VAL A 192 -4.43 -13.99 2.45
C VAL A 192 -5.40 -14.81 3.32
N LEU A 193 -6.70 -14.61 3.12
CA LEU A 193 -7.77 -15.27 3.87
C LEU A 193 -8.43 -16.44 3.09
N LYS A 194 -7.75 -16.99 2.08
CA LYS A 194 -8.30 -18.04 1.22
C LYS A 194 -8.71 -19.31 1.98
N ASP A 195 -8.08 -19.58 3.13
CA ASP A 195 -8.31 -20.75 3.96
C ASP A 195 -9.40 -20.52 5.04
N TYR A 196 -10.01 -19.32 5.08
CA TYR A 196 -11.11 -18.98 5.99
C TYR A 196 -12.45 -19.31 5.34
N GLU A 197 -13.28 -20.13 5.99
CA GLU A 197 -14.57 -20.58 5.46
C GLU A 197 -15.65 -19.50 5.43
N ASN A 198 -15.53 -18.49 6.32
CA ASN A 198 -16.50 -17.41 6.49
C ASN A 198 -16.16 -16.15 5.68
N VAL A 199 -15.31 -16.25 4.64
CA VAL A 199 -14.90 -15.14 3.78
C VAL A 199 -15.73 -15.09 2.51
N VAL A 200 -16.29 -13.91 2.20
CA VAL A 200 -16.89 -13.56 0.91
C VAL A 200 -15.91 -12.67 0.13
N ARG A 201 -15.38 -13.19 -0.96
CA ARG A 201 -14.42 -12.48 -1.82
C ARG A 201 -15.16 -11.80 -2.97
N VAL A 202 -15.06 -10.46 -2.98
CA VAL A 202 -15.73 -9.63 -3.97
C VAL A 202 -14.72 -8.91 -4.86
N PHE A 203 -14.97 -8.88 -6.16
CA PHE A 203 -14.21 -8.06 -7.11
C PHE A 203 -15.11 -6.98 -7.70
N VAL A 204 -14.69 -5.70 -7.55
CA VAL A 204 -15.43 -4.55 -8.08
C VAL A 204 -14.70 -4.00 -9.30
N HIS A 205 -15.37 -3.99 -10.44
CA HIS A 205 -14.87 -3.45 -11.71
C HIS A 205 -15.83 -2.42 -12.30
N ALA A 206 -15.41 -1.71 -13.35
CA ALA A 206 -16.29 -0.88 -14.15
C ALA A 206 -15.67 -0.62 -15.55
N PRO A 207 -16.47 -0.24 -16.55
CA PRO A 207 -15.98 0.21 -17.86
C PRO A 207 -14.97 1.36 -17.72
N MET A 208 -13.98 1.41 -18.64
CA MET A 208 -12.89 2.38 -18.59
C MET A 208 -13.42 3.84 -18.59
N GLU A 209 -14.46 4.13 -19.36
CA GLU A 209 -15.07 5.46 -19.48
C GLU A 209 -15.64 5.90 -18.13
N PHE A 210 -16.37 5.03 -17.43
CA PHE A 210 -16.91 5.30 -16.11
C PHE A 210 -15.76 5.60 -15.11
N ARG A 211 -14.71 4.77 -15.11
CA ARG A 211 -13.56 4.92 -14.22
C ARG A 211 -12.79 6.22 -14.47
N ILE A 212 -12.64 6.61 -15.74
CA ILE A 212 -12.02 7.89 -16.12
C ILE A 212 -12.84 9.06 -15.58
N GLY A 213 -14.16 9.05 -15.81
CA GLY A 213 -15.07 10.08 -15.28
C GLY A 213 -14.90 10.24 -13.77
N ARG A 214 -14.93 9.12 -13.07
CA ARG A 214 -14.80 9.07 -11.60
C ARG A 214 -13.44 9.57 -11.09
N VAL A 215 -12.34 9.19 -11.75
CA VAL A 215 -10.98 9.63 -11.36
C VAL A 215 -10.82 11.14 -11.58
N ARG A 216 -11.37 11.67 -12.67
CA ARG A 216 -11.36 13.11 -12.94
C ARG A 216 -12.17 13.91 -11.92
N GLU A 217 -13.35 13.40 -11.57
CA GLU A 217 -14.22 14.04 -10.57
C GLU A 217 -13.57 14.09 -9.17
N VAL A 218 -12.94 12.98 -8.75
CA VAL A 218 -12.41 12.83 -7.39
C VAL A 218 -11.03 13.46 -7.21
N TYR A 219 -10.16 13.37 -8.24
CA TYR A 219 -8.75 13.78 -8.15
C TYR A 219 -8.41 15.02 -8.99
N GLY A 220 -9.32 15.51 -9.83
CA GLY A 220 -9.05 16.63 -10.72
C GLY A 220 -8.14 16.31 -11.91
N ASP A 221 -7.89 15.04 -12.19
CA ASP A 221 -7.00 14.59 -13.25
C ASP A 221 -7.52 15.04 -14.65
N THR A 222 -6.61 15.37 -15.55
CA THR A 222 -6.93 15.47 -16.98
C THR A 222 -7.27 14.09 -17.55
N LEU A 223 -7.93 14.04 -18.70
CA LEU A 223 -8.26 12.78 -19.38
C LEU A 223 -7.03 11.85 -19.58
N LYS A 224 -5.90 12.46 -19.98
CA LYS A 224 -4.64 11.72 -20.23
C LYS A 224 -4.05 11.17 -18.92
N GLU A 225 -4.07 11.97 -17.87
CA GLU A 225 -3.58 11.58 -16.55
C GLU A 225 -4.45 10.50 -15.94
N ALA A 226 -5.77 10.64 -15.96
CA ALA A 226 -6.71 9.64 -15.46
C ALA A 226 -6.49 8.28 -16.14
N LYS A 227 -6.41 8.23 -17.48
CA LYS A 227 -6.10 6.99 -18.23
C LYS A 227 -4.76 6.36 -17.80
N ARG A 228 -3.72 7.18 -17.65
CA ARG A 228 -2.39 6.73 -17.22
C ARG A 228 -2.43 6.20 -15.79
N ASN A 229 -3.06 6.93 -14.88
CA ASN A 229 -3.13 6.58 -13.47
C ASN A 229 -3.94 5.29 -13.23
N ILE A 230 -5.05 5.11 -13.93
CA ILE A 230 -5.86 3.89 -13.91
C ILE A 230 -5.01 2.69 -14.36
N ARG A 231 -4.40 2.75 -15.54
CA ARG A 231 -3.58 1.65 -16.08
C ARG A 231 -2.39 1.32 -15.18
N ARG A 232 -1.69 2.33 -14.67
CA ARG A 232 -0.55 2.15 -13.76
C ARG A 232 -0.98 1.48 -12.46
N SER A 233 -2.07 1.94 -11.85
CA SER A 233 -2.58 1.41 -10.59
C SER A 233 -3.06 -0.04 -10.73
N ASP A 234 -3.80 -0.36 -11.78
CA ASP A 234 -4.31 -1.71 -12.01
C ASP A 234 -3.17 -2.68 -12.36
N LYS A 235 -2.18 -2.24 -13.17
CA LYS A 235 -0.98 -3.03 -13.47
C LYS A 235 -0.18 -3.35 -12.20
N ALA A 236 -0.03 -2.37 -11.29
CA ALA A 236 0.67 -2.58 -10.03
C ALA A 236 -0.07 -3.60 -9.14
N ARG A 237 -1.40 -3.51 -9.03
CA ARG A 237 -2.22 -4.48 -8.29
C ARG A 237 -2.16 -5.87 -8.87
N ALA A 238 -2.29 -5.99 -10.20
CA ALA A 238 -2.21 -7.27 -10.89
C ALA A 238 -0.85 -7.96 -10.69
N ALA A 239 0.25 -7.20 -10.77
CA ALA A 239 1.59 -7.74 -10.55
C ALA A 239 1.80 -8.19 -9.10
N TYR A 240 1.39 -7.36 -8.12
CA TYR A 240 1.47 -7.73 -6.71
C TYR A 240 0.65 -8.99 -6.41
N TYR A 241 -0.60 -9.05 -6.87
CA TYR A 241 -1.48 -10.20 -6.69
C TYR A 241 -0.88 -11.47 -7.28
N LYS A 242 -0.34 -11.39 -8.51
CA LYS A 242 0.35 -12.50 -9.16
C LYS A 242 1.55 -12.97 -8.37
N HIS A 243 2.34 -12.02 -7.82
CA HIS A 243 3.54 -12.33 -7.03
C HIS A 243 3.22 -13.16 -5.79
N ILE A 244 2.18 -12.77 -5.01
CA ILE A 244 1.85 -13.46 -3.76
C ILE A 244 0.96 -14.70 -3.97
N SER A 245 0.12 -14.73 -5.01
CA SER A 245 -0.87 -15.80 -5.21
C SER A 245 -0.54 -16.76 -6.34
N GLY A 246 0.33 -16.36 -7.27
CA GLY A 246 0.50 -17.06 -8.55
C GLY A 246 -0.67 -16.92 -9.53
N MET A 247 -1.81 -16.33 -9.09
CA MET A 247 -3.06 -16.27 -9.83
C MET A 247 -3.20 -14.95 -10.61
N ARG A 248 -4.16 -14.93 -11.56
CA ARG A 248 -4.48 -13.73 -12.32
C ARG A 248 -5.47 -12.86 -11.55
N TRP A 249 -5.10 -11.61 -11.30
CA TRP A 249 -5.96 -10.63 -10.66
C TRP A 249 -7.20 -10.29 -11.49
N GLY A 250 -8.37 -10.21 -10.85
CA GLY A 250 -9.65 -9.92 -11.51
C GLY A 250 -10.24 -11.09 -12.30
N GLU A 251 -9.66 -12.29 -12.22
CA GLU A 251 -10.24 -13.50 -12.81
C GLU A 251 -11.43 -13.97 -11.98
N ALA A 252 -12.61 -14.06 -12.58
CA ALA A 252 -13.88 -14.31 -11.88
C ALA A 252 -13.86 -15.52 -10.95
N LYS A 253 -13.16 -16.60 -11.32
CA LYS A 253 -13.06 -17.82 -10.49
C LYS A 253 -12.34 -17.62 -9.12
N ASN A 254 -11.63 -16.51 -8.94
CA ASN A 254 -10.94 -16.21 -7.69
C ASN A 254 -11.86 -15.51 -6.67
N TYR A 255 -13.09 -15.18 -7.05
CA TYR A 255 -14.04 -14.41 -6.24
C TYR A 255 -15.41 -15.09 -6.23
N GLU A 256 -16.12 -15.00 -5.13
CA GLU A 256 -17.51 -15.46 -5.04
C GLU A 256 -18.48 -14.54 -5.81
N LEU A 257 -18.11 -13.23 -5.90
CA LEU A 257 -18.94 -12.22 -6.56
C LEU A 257 -18.09 -11.22 -7.32
N THR A 258 -18.45 -10.95 -8.59
CA THR A 258 -17.92 -9.82 -9.34
C THR A 258 -19.02 -8.81 -9.61
N VAL A 259 -18.75 -7.52 -9.38
CA VAL A 259 -19.76 -6.46 -9.48
C VAL A 259 -19.29 -5.37 -10.43
N ASP A 260 -20.09 -5.09 -11.45
CA ASP A 260 -19.94 -3.89 -12.27
C ASP A 260 -20.53 -2.69 -11.54
N SER A 261 -19.69 -1.79 -11.07
CA SER A 261 -20.09 -0.63 -10.28
C SER A 261 -20.59 0.56 -11.10
N SER A 262 -20.69 0.43 -12.41
CA SER A 262 -21.29 1.46 -13.28
C SER A 262 -22.78 1.66 -13.02
N VAL A 263 -23.43 0.70 -12.37
CA VAL A 263 -24.83 0.80 -11.89
C VAL A 263 -25.00 1.76 -10.70
N GLY A 264 -23.89 2.27 -10.15
CA GLY A 264 -23.87 3.18 -9.00
C GLY A 264 -23.43 2.52 -7.70
N THR A 265 -22.93 3.34 -6.78
CA THR A 265 -22.30 2.88 -5.51
C THR A 265 -23.33 2.18 -4.60
N GLU A 266 -24.52 2.79 -4.42
CA GLU A 266 -25.61 2.23 -3.60
C GLU A 266 -26.07 0.87 -4.12
N LYS A 267 -26.43 0.80 -5.41
CA LYS A 267 -26.88 -0.46 -6.03
C LYS A 267 -25.82 -1.56 -5.97
N SER A 268 -24.56 -1.20 -6.17
CA SER A 268 -23.45 -2.16 -6.04
C SER A 268 -23.35 -2.70 -4.61
N ALA A 269 -23.52 -1.86 -3.61
CA ALA A 269 -23.53 -2.29 -2.22
C ALA A 269 -24.74 -3.20 -1.91
N GLU A 270 -25.92 -2.90 -2.44
CA GLU A 270 -27.12 -3.73 -2.30
C GLU A 270 -26.94 -5.12 -2.92
N ILE A 271 -26.31 -5.21 -4.09
CA ILE A 271 -25.98 -6.50 -4.74
C ILE A 271 -25.08 -7.34 -3.83
N ILE A 272 -24.02 -6.73 -3.25
CA ILE A 272 -23.13 -7.41 -2.33
C ILE A 272 -23.86 -7.89 -1.09
N LEU A 273 -24.69 -7.05 -0.48
CA LEU A 273 -25.48 -7.41 0.69
C LEU A 273 -26.49 -8.54 0.42
N ALA A 274 -27.14 -8.51 -0.74
CA ALA A 274 -28.05 -9.58 -1.15
C ALA A 274 -27.31 -10.91 -1.30
N TYR A 275 -26.11 -10.87 -1.89
CA TYR A 275 -25.26 -12.07 -2.01
C TYR A 275 -24.86 -12.62 -0.63
N ILE A 276 -24.40 -11.76 0.30
CA ILE A 276 -24.01 -12.15 1.65
C ILE A 276 -25.19 -12.84 2.36
N SER A 277 -26.36 -12.23 2.32
CA SER A 277 -27.56 -12.79 2.94
C SER A 277 -27.97 -14.15 2.36
N ALA A 278 -27.76 -14.37 1.07
CA ALA A 278 -27.99 -15.66 0.42
C ALA A 278 -26.93 -16.70 0.81
N HIS A 279 -25.68 -16.27 0.93
CA HIS A 279 -24.55 -17.13 1.31
C HIS A 279 -24.66 -17.63 2.76
N GLU A 280 -25.04 -16.77 3.70
CA GLU A 280 -25.28 -17.12 5.10
C GLU A 280 -26.40 -18.14 5.25
N ARG A 281 -27.50 -18.02 4.51
CA ARG A 281 -28.61 -18.99 4.51
C ARG A 281 -28.15 -20.37 4.03
N LYS A 282 -27.28 -20.43 3.04
CA LYS A 282 -26.73 -21.69 2.53
C LYS A 282 -25.88 -22.42 3.59
N ASN A 283 -25.07 -21.65 4.35
CA ASN A 283 -24.20 -22.21 5.40
C ASN A 283 -24.96 -22.57 6.68
N SER A 284 -26.15 -22.00 6.89
CA SER A 284 -27.03 -22.27 8.03
C SER A 284 -28.00 -23.44 7.81
N SER A 285 -28.13 -23.91 6.57
CA SER A 285 -28.99 -25.06 6.26
C SER A 285 -28.19 -26.35 6.40
N PRO A 286 -28.59 -27.29 7.27
CA PRO A 286 -27.93 -28.60 7.36
C PRO A 286 -28.03 -29.31 6.00
N VAL A 287 -26.87 -29.77 5.50
CA VAL A 287 -26.82 -30.63 4.32
C VAL A 287 -27.71 -31.87 4.58
N ARG A 288 -28.80 -31.97 3.82
CA ARG A 288 -29.64 -33.15 3.81
C ARG A 288 -28.98 -34.30 3.05
#